data_5db1707210bb456b2db0f97b394a456a
#
_entry.id   5db1707210bb456b2db0f97b394a456a
#
_cell.length_a   1.000
_cell.length_b   1.000
_cell.length_c   1.000
_cell.angle_alpha   90.00
_cell.angle_beta   90.00
_cell.angle_gamma   90.00
#
_symmetry.space_group_name_H-M   'P 1'
#
loop_
_entity.id
_entity.type
_entity.pdbx_description
1 polymer ?
#
loop_
_entity_poly.entity_id
_entity_poly.type
_entity_poly.pdbx_seq_one_letter_code
_entity_poly.pdbx_strand_id
1 'polypeptide(L)'
;MKLRVLLSLLFVMAVAGCKAPQKPAITDDTIVTSQVNGITLTHRHAVTPPAEFTQVNEPYRAMYPASLMSRPDYGGKVIRTLETGKTYVVLGQVEHFWMALADEGSEQLIGY
;
A
#
# COMPACT_ATOMS: atom_id res chain seq x y z
N MET A 1 -30.27 4.22 -51.39
CA MET A 1 -29.11 4.88 -51.39
C MET A 1 -28.77 5.58 -50.17
N LYS A 2 -29.59 6.34 -49.65
CA LYS A 2 -29.28 7.01 -48.46
C LYS A 2 -29.05 6.15 -47.30
N LEU A 3 -29.64 5.01 -47.29
CA LEU A 3 -29.51 4.09 -46.23
C LEU A 3 -28.11 3.65 -45.94
N ARG A 4 -27.37 3.53 -46.96
CA ARG A 4 -26.03 3.09 -46.76
C ARG A 4 -25.23 4.02 -45.94
N VAL A 5 -25.47 5.24 -46.12
CA VAL A 5 -24.76 6.25 -45.39
C VAL A 5 -25.02 6.13 -43.89
N LEU A 6 -26.24 5.82 -43.58
CA LEU A 6 -26.62 5.67 -42.18
C LEU A 6 -25.89 4.53 -41.53
N LEU A 7 -25.71 3.48 -42.23
CA LEU A 7 -25.04 2.34 -41.70
C LEU A 7 -23.62 2.66 -41.33
N SER A 8 -23.02 3.47 -42.14
CA SER A 8 -21.66 3.86 -41.88
C SER A 8 -21.52 4.60 -40.57
N LEU A 9 -22.49 5.42 -40.30
CA LEU A 9 -22.46 6.19 -39.09
C LEU A 9 -22.52 5.32 -37.87
N LEU A 10 -23.35 4.36 -37.89
CA LEU A 10 -23.49 3.47 -36.76
C LEU A 10 -22.20 2.77 -36.47
N PHE A 11 -21.53 2.41 -37.47
CA PHE A 11 -20.30 1.73 -37.30
C PHE A 11 -19.28 2.58 -36.57
N VAL A 12 -19.25 3.83 -36.86
CA VAL A 12 -18.35 4.72 -36.21
C VAL A 12 -18.63 4.84 -34.73
N MET A 13 -19.86 4.75 -34.36
CA MET A 13 -20.23 4.84 -32.96
C MET A 13 -19.61 3.71 -32.15
N ALA A 14 -19.58 2.55 -32.71
CA ALA A 14 -19.04 1.42 -31.99
C ALA A 14 -17.59 1.62 -31.64
N VAL A 15 -16.88 2.27 -32.50
CA VAL A 15 -15.48 2.51 -32.26
C VAL A 15 -15.26 3.42 -31.07
N ALA A 16 -16.10 4.39 -30.95
CA ALA A 16 -15.97 5.34 -29.88
C ALA A 16 -16.04 4.66 -28.50
N GLY A 17 -16.83 3.63 -28.41
CA GLY A 17 -16.95 2.94 -27.14
C GLY A 17 -15.67 2.28 -26.68
N CYS A 18 -14.75 2.04 -27.55
CA CYS A 18 -13.53 1.38 -27.17
C CYS A 18 -12.54 2.32 -26.49
N LYS A 19 -12.84 3.56 -26.43
CA LYS A 19 -11.95 4.53 -25.85
C LYS A 19 -12.24 4.83 -24.40
N ALA A 20 -13.00 4.02 -23.79
CA ALA A 20 -13.31 4.22 -22.40
C ALA A 20 -12.00 4.29 -21.60
N PRO A 21 -11.91 5.20 -20.64
CA PRO A 21 -10.71 5.32 -19.83
C PRO A 21 -10.46 4.05 -19.04
N GLN A 22 -9.22 3.69 -18.94
CA GLN A 22 -8.84 2.51 -18.17
C GLN A 22 -8.46 2.91 -16.77
N LYS A 23 -8.68 2.02 -15.83
CA LYS A 23 -8.25 2.26 -14.47
C LYS A 23 -6.74 2.23 -14.42
N PRO A 24 -6.13 3.09 -13.61
CA PRO A 24 -4.69 3.04 -13.43
C PRO A 24 -4.30 1.68 -12.84
N ALA A 25 -3.20 1.16 -13.27
CA ALA A 25 -2.69 -0.09 -12.73
C ALA A 25 -2.25 0.12 -11.28
N ILE A 26 -2.47 -0.89 -10.45
CA ILE A 26 -1.98 -0.86 -9.08
C ILE A 26 -0.50 -1.21 -9.11
N THR A 27 0.31 -0.35 -8.52
CA THR A 27 1.76 -0.57 -8.43
C THR A 27 2.15 -0.73 -6.97
N ASP A 28 3.42 -1.03 -6.72
CA ASP A 28 3.91 -1.18 -5.36
C ASP A 28 3.80 0.11 -4.56
N ASP A 29 3.76 1.25 -5.22
CA ASP A 29 3.68 2.55 -4.55
C ASP A 29 2.25 3.04 -4.34
N THR A 30 1.27 2.31 -4.82
CA THR A 30 -0.14 2.68 -4.64
C THR A 30 -0.50 2.58 -3.17
N ILE A 31 -1.11 3.63 -2.64
CA ILE A 31 -1.54 3.65 -1.25
C ILE A 31 -2.89 2.93 -1.15
N VAL A 32 -2.95 1.97 -0.26
CA VAL A 32 -4.16 1.19 -0.02
C VAL A 32 -4.49 1.19 1.46
N THR A 33 -5.70 0.82 1.79
CA THR A 33 -6.18 0.77 3.16
C THR A 33 -6.61 -0.65 3.49
N SER A 34 -6.17 -1.14 4.64
CA SER A 34 -6.54 -2.47 5.13
C SER A 34 -7.07 -2.37 6.54
N GLN A 35 -7.94 -3.30 6.92
CA GLN A 35 -8.44 -3.36 8.29
C GLN A 35 -7.96 -4.64 8.95
N VAL A 36 -7.38 -4.48 10.14
CA VAL A 36 -6.86 -5.59 10.93
C VAL A 36 -7.35 -5.40 12.36
N ASN A 37 -8.08 -6.36 12.86
CA ASN A 37 -8.66 -6.32 14.21
C ASN A 37 -9.42 -5.02 14.50
N GLY A 38 -10.15 -4.53 13.49
CA GLY A 38 -10.93 -3.30 13.63
C GLY A 38 -10.12 -2.01 13.48
N ILE A 39 -8.83 -2.10 13.25
CA ILE A 39 -7.95 -0.95 13.06
C ILE A 39 -7.73 -0.75 11.56
N THR A 40 -7.87 0.49 11.12
CA THR A 40 -7.63 0.85 9.72
C THR A 40 -6.17 1.24 9.54
N LEU A 41 -5.49 0.53 8.65
CA LEU A 41 -4.09 0.80 8.32
C LEU A 41 -3.96 1.28 6.89
N THR A 42 -3.24 2.37 6.70
CA THR A 42 -2.94 2.89 5.37
C THR A 42 -1.48 2.55 5.08
N HIS A 43 -1.23 1.97 3.92
CA HIS A 43 0.11 1.52 3.55
C HIS A 43 0.25 1.43 2.04
N ARG A 44 1.50 1.30 1.55
CA ARG A 44 1.71 1.03 0.13
C ARG A 44 1.31 -0.41 -0.18
N HIS A 45 0.96 -0.65 -1.43
CA HIS A 45 0.59 -2.00 -1.89
C HIS A 45 1.70 -3.01 -1.68
N ALA A 46 2.96 -2.56 -1.74
CA ALA A 46 4.11 -3.43 -1.52
C ALA A 46 4.21 -3.94 -0.08
N VAL A 47 3.55 -3.28 0.87
CA VAL A 47 3.56 -3.68 2.27
C VAL A 47 2.37 -4.59 2.50
N THR A 48 2.60 -5.76 3.05
CA THR A 48 1.55 -6.73 3.37
C THR A 48 0.90 -6.35 4.71
N PRO A 49 -0.43 -6.25 4.79
CA PRO A 49 -1.06 -5.98 6.07
C PRO A 49 -0.84 -7.16 7.03
N PRO A 50 -0.73 -6.90 8.34
CA PRO A 50 -0.49 -7.96 9.31
C PRO A 50 -1.75 -8.78 9.54
N ALA A 51 -1.59 -9.98 10.11
CA ALA A 51 -2.71 -10.81 10.48
C ALA A 51 -3.30 -10.42 11.84
N GLU A 52 -2.47 -9.85 12.71
CA GLU A 52 -2.87 -9.40 14.04
C GLU A 52 -2.28 -8.02 14.30
N PHE A 53 -2.98 -7.20 15.07
CA PHE A 53 -2.52 -5.86 15.36
C PHE A 53 -2.99 -5.39 16.73
N THR A 54 -2.03 -5.04 17.60
CA THR A 54 -2.30 -4.41 18.88
C THR A 54 -1.72 -3.01 18.83
N GLN A 55 -2.57 -2.01 18.95
CA GLN A 55 -2.17 -0.61 18.78
C GLN A 55 -1.25 -0.15 19.91
N VAL A 56 -0.18 0.54 19.54
CA VAL A 56 0.79 1.11 20.47
C VAL A 56 0.93 2.62 20.29
N ASN A 57 1.18 3.06 19.06
CA ASN A 57 1.32 4.48 18.68
C ASN A 57 2.31 5.25 19.53
N GLU A 58 3.51 4.74 19.67
CA GLU A 58 4.56 5.40 20.45
C GLU A 58 5.81 5.61 19.61
N PRO A 59 6.56 6.71 19.85
CA PRO A 59 7.80 6.95 19.12
C PRO A 59 8.93 6.12 19.74
N TYR A 60 9.78 5.59 18.87
CA TYR A 60 10.96 4.85 19.27
C TYR A 60 12.12 5.26 18.37
N ARG A 61 13.30 5.31 18.96
CA ARG A 61 14.50 5.65 18.22
C ARG A 61 15.26 4.39 17.82
N ALA A 62 15.67 4.32 16.56
CA ALA A 62 16.48 3.21 16.10
C ALA A 62 17.90 3.34 16.68
N MET A 63 18.32 2.35 17.44
CA MET A 63 19.64 2.34 18.05
C MET A 63 20.67 1.69 17.13
N TYR A 64 20.23 0.85 16.22
CA TYR A 64 21.07 0.14 15.27
C TYR A 64 20.41 0.13 13.91
N PRO A 65 21.18 0.02 12.81
CA PRO A 65 20.56 -0.17 11.51
C PRO A 65 19.85 -1.51 11.50
N ALA A 66 18.63 -1.50 11.04
CA ALA A 66 17.80 -2.71 10.97
C ALA A 66 17.03 -2.69 9.66
N SER A 67 16.73 -3.88 9.16
CA SER A 67 15.96 -3.99 7.91
C SER A 67 14.48 -3.82 8.18
N LEU A 68 13.86 -2.95 7.40
CA LEU A 68 12.41 -2.79 7.41
C LEU A 68 11.82 -3.73 6.36
N MET A 69 10.95 -4.63 6.79
CA MET A 69 10.45 -5.70 5.94
C MET A 69 9.05 -5.40 5.40
N SER A 70 8.72 -5.97 4.26
CA SER A 70 7.40 -5.80 3.65
C SER A 70 6.29 -6.54 4.38
N ARG A 71 6.65 -7.54 5.18
CA ARG A 71 5.70 -8.29 6.00
C ARG A 71 6.41 -8.72 7.29
N PRO A 72 5.66 -9.08 8.32
CA PRO A 72 6.27 -9.35 9.63
C PRO A 72 6.88 -10.75 9.73
N ASP A 73 7.85 -11.03 8.88
CA ASP A 73 8.67 -12.24 8.95
C ASP A 73 9.93 -12.05 8.13
N TYR A 74 10.90 -12.95 8.30
CA TYR A 74 12.17 -12.85 7.61
C TYR A 74 12.10 -13.26 6.14
N GLY A 75 10.97 -13.81 5.70
CA GLY A 75 10.75 -14.13 4.29
C GLY A 75 10.26 -12.97 3.47
N GLY A 76 9.96 -11.84 4.10
CA GLY A 76 9.53 -10.65 3.38
C GLY A 76 10.67 -9.99 2.62
N LYS A 77 10.34 -8.98 1.84
CA LYS A 77 11.35 -8.19 1.14
C LYS A 77 11.82 -7.06 2.01
N VAL A 78 13.11 -6.73 1.92
CA VAL A 78 13.64 -5.55 2.61
C VAL A 78 13.20 -4.33 1.83
N ILE A 79 12.47 -3.44 2.48
CA ILE A 79 12.00 -2.19 1.87
C ILE A 79 13.06 -1.11 1.97
N ARG A 80 13.63 -0.97 3.16
CA ARG A 80 14.74 -0.04 3.41
C ARG A 80 15.38 -0.39 4.73
N THR A 81 16.49 0.25 5.03
CA THR A 81 17.18 0.09 6.31
C THR A 81 16.84 1.28 7.19
N LEU A 82 16.54 1.02 8.45
CA LEU A 82 16.30 2.08 9.42
C LEU A 82 17.61 2.80 9.72
N GLU A 83 17.52 4.12 9.85
CA GLU A 83 18.70 4.94 10.14
C GLU A 83 18.93 5.03 11.65
N THR A 84 20.15 4.77 12.07
CA THR A 84 20.52 4.86 13.47
C THR A 84 20.31 6.30 13.98
N GLY A 85 19.67 6.42 15.11
CA GLY A 85 19.41 7.72 15.72
C GLY A 85 18.15 8.40 15.24
N LYS A 86 17.50 7.86 14.22
CA LYS A 86 16.25 8.42 13.71
C LYS A 86 15.07 7.88 14.50
N THR A 87 14.07 8.70 14.72
CA THR A 87 12.86 8.32 15.44
C THR A 87 11.80 7.81 14.45
N TYR A 88 11.17 6.70 14.80
CA TYR A 88 10.05 6.12 14.05
C TYR A 88 8.88 5.95 15.00
N VAL A 89 7.69 5.80 14.46
CA VAL A 89 6.52 5.53 15.29
C VAL A 89 6.23 4.04 15.22
N VAL A 90 6.10 3.40 16.37
CA VAL A 90 5.61 2.03 16.45
C VAL A 90 4.10 2.14 16.48
N LEU A 91 3.46 1.82 15.36
CA LEU A 91 2.01 1.85 15.24
C LEU A 91 1.38 0.79 16.13
N GLY A 92 1.98 -0.38 16.15
CA GLY A 92 1.46 -1.48 16.93
C GLY A 92 2.34 -2.71 16.87
N GLN A 93 1.99 -3.69 17.68
CA GLN A 93 2.63 -5.00 17.69
C GLN A 93 1.79 -5.93 16.83
N VAL A 94 2.44 -6.73 16.02
CA VAL A 94 1.78 -7.65 15.10
C VAL A 94 2.20 -9.07 15.44
N GLU A 95 1.81 -10.03 14.58
CA GLU A 95 2.13 -11.43 14.82
C GLU A 95 3.63 -11.66 14.95
N HIS A 96 3.99 -12.70 15.67
CA HIS A 96 5.39 -13.12 15.90
C HIS A 96 6.23 -12.06 16.60
N PHE A 97 5.60 -11.15 17.36
CA PHE A 97 6.27 -10.09 18.10
C PHE A 97 7.00 -9.07 17.23
N TRP A 98 6.61 -8.97 15.96
CA TRP A 98 7.10 -7.92 15.09
C TRP A 98 6.36 -6.61 15.38
N MET A 99 6.97 -5.51 14.99
CA MET A 99 6.39 -4.18 15.18
C MET A 99 6.06 -3.53 13.85
N ALA A 100 4.88 -2.93 13.77
CA ALA A 100 4.48 -2.17 12.59
C ALA A 100 4.96 -0.74 12.78
N LEU A 101 5.69 -0.22 11.80
CA LEU A 101 6.37 1.07 11.91
C LEU A 101 5.80 2.11 10.93
N ALA A 102 5.96 3.36 11.31
CA ALA A 102 5.67 4.51 10.47
C ALA A 102 6.79 5.53 10.64
N ASP A 103 6.92 6.45 9.70
CA ASP A 103 7.83 7.57 9.85
C ASP A 103 7.31 8.51 10.93
N GLU A 104 8.21 9.25 11.55
CA GLU A 104 7.84 10.25 12.55
C GLU A 104 6.88 11.26 11.94
N GLY A 105 5.78 11.53 12.64
CA GLY A 105 4.76 12.44 12.15
C GLY A 105 3.79 11.85 11.14
N SER A 106 3.86 10.56 10.88
CA SER A 106 2.99 9.87 9.94
C SER A 106 2.26 8.73 10.63
N GLU A 107 1.10 8.38 10.11
CA GLU A 107 0.35 7.20 10.56
C GLU A 107 0.33 6.11 9.50
N GLN A 108 1.03 6.32 8.40
CA GLN A 108 1.09 5.35 7.35
C GLN A 108 2.07 4.24 7.69
N LEU A 109 1.60 2.99 7.64
CA LEU A 109 2.44 1.82 7.84
C LEU A 109 3.47 1.74 6.72
N ILE A 110 4.75 1.73 7.09
CA ILE A 110 5.83 1.65 6.11
C ILE A 110 6.48 0.27 6.05
N GLY A 111 6.24 -0.56 7.05
CA GLY A 111 6.77 -1.92 7.10
C GLY A 111 6.98 -2.39 8.53
N TYR A 112 7.72 -3.44 8.66
CA TYR A 112 7.93 -4.16 9.92
C TYR A 112 9.40 -4.40 10.24
#